data_52dc8728c97f7b2c36e0e599867f9002
#
_entry.id   52dc8728c97f7b2c36e0e599867f9002
#
_cell.length_a   1.000
_cell.length_b   1.000
_cell.length_c   1.000
_cell.angle_alpha   90.00
_cell.angle_beta   90.00
_cell.angle_gamma   90.00
#
_symmetry.space_group_name_H-M   'P 1'
#
loop_
_entity.id
_entity.type
_entity.pdbx_description
1 polymer ?
#
loop_
_entity_poly.entity_id
_entity_poly.type
_entity_poly.pdbx_seq_one_letter_code
_entity_poly.pdbx_strand_id
1 'polypeptide(L)'
;MNYQEALEYLEDLNVFGVNLGLARIQRLMFLLGDPQKQYKTIHVTGTNGKGSVTAMLASCLQAAGIRTGMYISPHLSSYTERTVIDGQPVSKQQFAETLSVVRDICEFMQGEGDEHPTQFEVLTAAAFLLFQKAGVEYAVIEVGLGGLLDSTNVIVPEVSVITNVTFEHADKCGGTLEGIATHKAGIIKDGVPVVTGAEGEALEIIAKMAQEKKADL
;
A
#
# COMPACT_ATOMS: atom_id res chain seq x y z
N MET A 1 19.82 9.85 -8.28
CA MET A 1 20.55 9.22 -7.15
C MET A 1 21.09 7.86 -7.56
N ASN A 2 22.26 7.46 -7.04
CA ASN A 2 22.66 6.06 -7.01
C ASN A 2 21.92 5.32 -5.86
N TYR A 3 22.11 4.00 -5.75
CA TYR A 3 21.37 3.21 -4.72
C TYR A 3 21.76 3.57 -3.28
N GLN A 4 23.03 3.89 -3.02
CA GLN A 4 23.48 4.27 -1.69
C GLN A 4 22.90 5.63 -1.27
N GLU A 5 22.91 6.61 -2.15
CA GLU A 5 22.27 7.91 -1.94
C GLU A 5 20.75 7.78 -1.72
N ALA A 6 20.11 6.80 -2.41
CA ALA A 6 18.69 6.52 -2.21
C ALA A 6 18.39 5.95 -0.81
N LEU A 7 19.28 5.10 -0.28
CA LEU A 7 19.16 4.60 1.08
C LEU A 7 19.35 5.72 2.12
N GLU A 8 20.36 6.56 1.96
CA GLU A 8 20.62 7.72 2.82
C GLU A 8 19.40 8.65 2.85
N TYR A 9 18.83 8.98 1.68
CA TYR A 9 17.60 9.76 1.60
C TYR A 9 16.44 9.12 2.39
N LEU A 10 16.25 7.80 2.25
CA LEU A 10 15.19 7.12 3.02
C LEU A 10 15.46 7.12 4.53
N GLU A 11 16.73 7.01 4.95
CA GLU A 11 17.10 7.09 6.36
C GLU A 11 16.82 8.49 6.95
N ASP A 12 17.09 9.55 6.21
CA ASP A 12 16.79 10.93 6.61
C ASP A 12 15.28 11.15 6.82
N LEU A 13 14.43 10.44 6.07
CA LEU A 13 12.97 10.52 6.23
C LEU A 13 12.45 9.86 7.53
N ASN A 14 13.26 9.10 8.26
CA ASN A 14 12.83 8.50 9.54
C ASN A 14 12.45 9.56 10.60
N VAL A 15 12.93 10.78 10.47
CA VAL A 15 12.56 11.91 11.33
C VAL A 15 11.05 12.18 11.33
N PHE A 16 10.35 11.90 10.24
CA PHE A 16 8.91 12.10 10.12
C PHE A 16 8.07 10.99 10.76
N GLY A 17 8.70 9.85 11.10
CA GLY A 17 8.07 8.72 11.80
C GLY A 17 6.83 8.18 11.09
N VAL A 18 5.84 7.73 11.88
CA VAL A 18 4.53 7.29 11.40
C VAL A 18 3.53 8.43 11.58
N ASN A 19 3.12 9.03 10.49
CA ASN A 19 2.13 10.09 10.45
C ASN A 19 0.98 9.66 9.52
N LEU A 20 -0.10 9.13 10.11
CA LEU A 20 -1.25 8.61 9.38
C LEU A 20 -2.05 9.74 8.72
N GLY A 21 -2.54 9.48 7.51
CA GLY A 21 -3.36 10.43 6.75
C GLY A 21 -3.15 10.26 5.26
N LEU A 22 -4.12 10.67 4.47
CA LEU A 22 -4.09 10.48 3.01
C LEU A 22 -3.73 11.74 2.23
N ALA A 23 -3.78 12.93 2.84
CA ALA A 23 -3.62 14.19 2.10
C ALA A 23 -2.25 14.30 1.41
N ARG A 24 -1.15 13.98 2.11
CA ARG A 24 0.22 14.04 1.57
C ARG A 24 0.42 13.07 0.42
N ILE A 25 0.06 11.81 0.63
CA ILE A 25 0.20 10.79 -0.43
C ILE A 25 -0.71 11.08 -1.62
N GLN A 26 -1.92 11.56 -1.42
CA GLN A 26 -2.83 11.96 -2.52
C GLN A 26 -2.23 13.11 -3.33
N ARG A 27 -1.66 14.12 -2.66
CA ARG A 27 -0.97 15.24 -3.32
C ARG A 27 0.23 14.75 -4.12
N LEU A 28 1.05 13.87 -3.53
CA LEU A 28 2.21 13.26 -4.18
C LEU A 28 1.79 12.45 -5.41
N MET A 29 0.77 11.60 -5.30
CA MET A 29 0.25 10.81 -6.41
C MET A 29 -0.27 11.69 -7.55
N PHE A 30 -1.03 12.74 -7.23
CA PHE A 30 -1.52 13.70 -8.22
C PHE A 30 -0.36 14.34 -9.00
N LEU A 31 0.69 14.78 -8.33
CA LEU A 31 1.86 15.40 -8.96
C LEU A 31 2.68 14.40 -9.79
N LEU A 32 2.65 13.11 -9.45
CA LEU A 32 3.25 12.03 -10.22
C LEU A 32 2.38 11.56 -11.40
N GLY A 33 1.18 12.16 -11.60
CA GLY A 33 0.26 11.81 -12.68
C GLY A 33 -0.63 10.59 -12.39
N ASP A 34 -0.90 10.33 -11.10
CA ASP A 34 -1.76 9.24 -10.62
C ASP A 34 -1.38 7.84 -11.16
N PRO A 35 -0.11 7.41 -11.02
CA PRO A 35 0.37 6.14 -11.56
C PRO A 35 -0.44 4.93 -11.07
N GLN A 36 -0.97 4.96 -9.83
CA GLN A 36 -1.77 3.90 -9.23
C GLN A 36 -3.12 3.65 -9.93
N LYS A 37 -3.55 4.54 -10.81
CA LYS A 37 -4.79 4.43 -11.59
C LYS A 37 -4.59 3.78 -12.97
N GLN A 38 -3.34 3.44 -13.33
CA GLN A 38 -2.99 2.97 -14.68
C GLN A 38 -3.03 1.45 -14.84
N TYR A 39 -3.28 0.71 -13.76
CA TYR A 39 -3.36 -0.75 -13.72
C TYR A 39 -4.37 -1.17 -12.65
N LYS A 40 -4.81 -2.42 -12.72
CA LYS A 40 -5.73 -3.00 -11.74
C LYS A 40 -5.02 -3.34 -10.45
N THR A 41 -5.73 -3.27 -9.33
CA THR A 41 -5.14 -3.58 -8.01
C THR A 41 -5.98 -4.57 -7.21
N ILE A 42 -5.31 -5.33 -6.34
CA ILE A 42 -5.90 -6.08 -5.25
C ILE A 42 -5.32 -5.52 -3.96
N HIS A 43 -6.16 -5.15 -3.00
CA HIS A 43 -5.72 -4.51 -1.76
C HIS A 43 -5.86 -5.47 -0.58
N VAL A 44 -4.77 -5.74 0.12
CA VAL A 44 -4.72 -6.76 1.17
C VAL A 44 -4.36 -6.15 2.52
N THR A 45 -5.27 -6.27 3.51
CA THR A 45 -5.01 -5.94 4.91
C THR A 45 -5.28 -7.12 5.84
N GLY A 46 -5.03 -6.95 7.11
CA GLY A 46 -5.28 -7.91 8.18
C GLY A 46 -4.27 -7.77 9.31
N THR A 47 -4.44 -8.53 10.38
CA THR A 47 -3.44 -8.60 11.44
C THR A 47 -2.29 -9.50 11.02
N ASN A 48 -2.55 -10.76 10.72
CA ASN A 48 -1.57 -11.74 10.30
C ASN A 48 -1.81 -12.21 8.87
N GLY A 49 -0.76 -12.67 8.19
CA GLY A 49 -0.85 -13.32 6.88
C GLY A 49 -1.01 -12.39 5.68
N LYS A 50 -0.97 -11.05 5.86
CA LYS A 50 -1.04 -10.08 4.76
C LYS A 50 -0.04 -10.40 3.65
N GLY A 51 1.26 -10.41 3.97
CA GLY A 51 2.33 -10.67 3.00
C GLY A 51 2.21 -12.05 2.35
N SER A 52 1.82 -13.09 3.10
CA SER A 52 1.60 -14.44 2.55
C SER A 52 0.46 -14.46 1.53
N VAL A 53 -0.68 -13.83 1.84
CA VAL A 53 -1.83 -13.74 0.91
C VAL A 53 -1.45 -12.89 -0.30
N THR A 54 -0.76 -11.78 -0.10
CA THR A 54 -0.23 -10.92 -1.18
C THR A 54 0.66 -11.72 -2.13
N ALA A 55 1.60 -12.50 -1.61
CA ALA A 55 2.50 -13.33 -2.40
C ALA A 55 1.76 -14.46 -3.15
N MET A 56 0.81 -15.13 -2.49
CA MET A 56 0.00 -16.18 -3.12
C MET A 56 -0.85 -15.62 -4.27
N LEU A 57 -1.53 -14.50 -4.08
CA LEU A 57 -2.32 -13.85 -5.12
C LEU A 57 -1.45 -13.40 -6.31
N ALA A 58 -0.29 -12.77 -6.04
CA ALA A 58 0.64 -12.40 -7.08
C ALA A 58 1.15 -13.61 -7.87
N SER A 59 1.46 -14.72 -7.19
CA SER A 59 1.88 -15.98 -7.84
C SER A 59 0.78 -16.58 -8.71
N CYS A 60 -0.48 -16.54 -8.27
CA CYS A 60 -1.61 -17.02 -9.07
C CYS A 60 -1.80 -16.18 -10.34
N LEU A 61 -1.71 -14.86 -10.25
CA LEU A 61 -1.82 -13.97 -11.40
C LEU A 61 -0.69 -14.23 -12.41
N GLN A 62 0.55 -14.38 -11.93
CA GLN A 62 1.71 -14.72 -12.77
C GLN A 62 1.54 -16.08 -13.47
N ALA A 63 1.06 -17.08 -12.73
CA ALA A 63 0.79 -18.41 -13.32
C ALA A 63 -0.30 -18.38 -14.40
N ALA A 64 -1.19 -17.38 -14.34
CA ALA A 64 -2.18 -17.12 -15.39
C ALA A 64 -1.61 -16.28 -16.57
N GLY A 65 -0.32 -15.96 -16.57
CA GLY A 65 0.34 -15.18 -17.62
C GLY A 65 0.08 -13.67 -17.55
N ILE A 66 -0.41 -13.17 -16.41
CA ILE A 66 -0.71 -11.76 -16.19
C ILE A 66 0.54 -11.06 -15.65
N ARG A 67 0.93 -9.94 -16.27
CA ARG A 67 2.05 -9.12 -15.80
C ARG A 67 1.72 -8.48 -14.47
N THR A 68 2.45 -8.90 -13.42
CA THR A 68 2.01 -8.67 -12.04
C THR A 68 3.04 -7.89 -11.22
N GLY A 69 2.58 -6.84 -10.54
CA GLY A 69 3.29 -6.15 -9.47
C GLY A 69 2.90 -6.71 -8.09
N MET A 70 3.82 -6.67 -7.14
CA MET A 70 3.57 -6.99 -5.74
C MET A 70 4.27 -5.96 -4.84
N TYR A 71 3.52 -5.38 -3.90
CA TYR A 71 4.06 -4.47 -2.89
C TYR A 71 3.84 -5.06 -1.50
N ILE A 72 4.92 -5.20 -0.73
CA ILE A 72 4.92 -5.78 0.62
C ILE A 72 5.73 -4.93 1.60
N SER A 73 5.44 -5.06 2.89
CA SER A 73 6.21 -4.43 3.96
C SER A 73 6.09 -5.19 5.30
N PRO A 74 7.16 -5.17 6.13
CA PRO A 74 8.50 -4.65 5.84
C PRO A 74 9.31 -5.58 4.93
N HIS A 75 10.53 -5.19 4.56
CA HIS A 75 11.53 -6.07 3.94
C HIS A 75 12.37 -6.82 4.99
N LEU A 76 13.08 -7.85 4.56
CA LEU A 76 13.99 -8.61 5.40
C LEU A 76 15.42 -8.09 5.32
N SER A 77 15.93 -7.86 4.11
CA SER A 77 17.34 -7.50 3.87
C SER A 77 17.50 -6.25 3.03
N SER A 78 16.61 -5.99 2.09
CA SER A 78 16.75 -4.89 1.11
C SER A 78 15.43 -4.21 0.81
N TYR A 79 15.44 -2.90 0.70
CA TYR A 79 14.26 -2.13 0.29
C TYR A 79 13.67 -2.57 -1.06
N THR A 80 14.50 -3.09 -1.98
CA THR A 80 14.05 -3.59 -3.28
C THR A 80 13.08 -4.78 -3.18
N GLU A 81 13.12 -5.54 -2.07
CA GLU A 81 12.19 -6.65 -1.81
C GLU A 81 10.75 -6.19 -1.68
N ARG A 82 10.52 -4.91 -1.29
CA ARG A 82 9.16 -4.37 -1.12
C ARG A 82 8.40 -4.22 -2.43
N THR A 83 9.11 -4.11 -3.55
CA THR A 83 8.51 -3.94 -4.88
C THR A 83 9.01 -5.02 -5.81
N VAL A 84 8.11 -5.92 -6.17
CA VAL A 84 8.40 -7.10 -7.00
C VAL A 84 7.59 -7.00 -8.29
N ILE A 85 8.21 -7.30 -9.43
CA ILE A 85 7.56 -7.36 -10.74
C ILE A 85 7.84 -8.73 -11.35
N ASP A 86 6.78 -9.45 -11.72
CA ASP A 86 6.86 -10.81 -12.27
C ASP A 86 7.77 -11.74 -11.45
N GLY A 87 7.60 -11.71 -10.11
CA GLY A 87 8.33 -12.55 -9.17
C GLY A 87 9.79 -12.13 -8.89
N GLN A 88 10.25 -11.02 -9.48
CA GLN A 88 11.61 -10.51 -9.27
C GLN A 88 11.59 -9.17 -8.56
N PRO A 89 12.35 -8.98 -7.47
CA PRO A 89 12.56 -7.66 -6.89
C PRO A 89 13.09 -6.69 -7.94
N VAL A 90 12.64 -5.45 -7.89
CA VAL A 90 13.17 -4.39 -8.76
C VAL A 90 14.67 -4.24 -8.55
N SER A 91 15.41 -3.90 -9.62
CA SER A 91 16.86 -3.68 -9.53
C SER A 91 17.16 -2.45 -8.66
N LYS A 92 18.34 -2.45 -8.05
CA LYS A 92 18.84 -1.28 -7.28
C LYS A 92 18.87 0.00 -8.13
N GLN A 93 19.15 -0.13 -9.40
CA GLN A 93 19.15 1.00 -10.33
C GLN A 93 17.74 1.54 -10.54
N GLN A 94 16.76 0.69 -10.89
CA GLN A 94 15.38 1.10 -11.08
C GLN A 94 14.79 1.74 -9.81
N PHE A 95 15.10 1.17 -8.65
CA PHE A 95 14.69 1.70 -7.35
C PHE A 95 15.24 3.11 -7.12
N ALA A 96 16.56 3.31 -7.27
CA ALA A 96 17.21 4.60 -7.08
C ALA A 96 16.75 5.68 -8.07
N GLU A 97 16.62 5.32 -9.35
CA GLU A 97 16.11 6.23 -10.39
C GLU A 97 14.67 6.67 -10.10
N THR A 98 13.83 5.75 -9.64
CA THR A 98 12.43 6.08 -9.33
C THR A 98 12.33 6.90 -8.05
N LEU A 99 13.10 6.58 -7.02
CA LEU A 99 13.18 7.40 -5.81
C LEU A 99 13.70 8.82 -6.10
N SER A 100 14.62 9.00 -7.07
CA SER A 100 15.05 10.34 -7.48
C SER A 100 13.87 11.18 -7.98
N VAL A 101 13.02 10.60 -8.82
CA VAL A 101 11.82 11.29 -9.32
C VAL A 101 10.86 11.63 -8.18
N VAL A 102 10.62 10.67 -7.27
CA VAL A 102 9.71 10.90 -6.12
C VAL A 102 10.26 11.97 -5.19
N ARG A 103 11.57 11.95 -4.89
CA ARG A 103 12.25 12.99 -4.09
C ARG A 103 12.05 14.37 -4.70
N ASP A 104 12.32 14.53 -5.99
CA ASP A 104 12.22 15.82 -6.66
C ASP A 104 10.79 16.42 -6.56
N ILE A 105 9.76 15.54 -6.59
CA ILE A 105 8.36 15.96 -6.34
C ILE A 105 8.12 16.29 -4.87
N CYS A 106 8.71 15.54 -3.92
CA CYS A 106 8.61 15.86 -2.49
C CYS A 106 9.26 17.22 -2.16
N GLU A 107 10.42 17.52 -2.75
CA GLU A 107 11.08 18.82 -2.62
C GLU A 107 10.23 19.96 -3.22
N PHE A 108 9.59 19.71 -4.36
CA PHE A 108 8.62 20.65 -4.95
C PHE A 108 7.44 20.90 -4.01
N MET A 109 6.84 19.85 -3.42
CA MET A 109 5.75 19.97 -2.44
C MET A 109 6.15 20.84 -1.25
N GLN A 110 7.36 20.62 -0.70
CA GLN A 110 7.89 21.46 0.38
C GLN A 110 8.05 22.93 -0.04
N GLY A 111 8.52 23.18 -1.26
CA GLY A 111 8.65 24.53 -1.81
C GLY A 111 7.32 25.26 -1.94
N GLU A 112 6.23 24.54 -2.16
CA GLU A 112 4.85 25.07 -2.18
C GLU A 112 4.22 25.23 -0.78
N GLY A 113 4.91 24.76 0.29
CA GLY A 113 4.43 24.83 1.66
C GLY A 113 3.62 23.61 2.12
N ASP A 114 3.59 22.55 1.34
CA ASP A 114 3.00 21.25 1.74
C ASP A 114 3.87 20.57 2.82
N GLU A 115 3.26 19.71 3.65
CA GLU A 115 4.00 18.83 4.55
C GLU A 115 4.82 17.81 3.75
N HIS A 116 6.06 17.55 4.19
CA HIS A 116 6.89 16.53 3.56
C HIS A 116 6.29 15.13 3.76
N PRO A 117 6.18 14.30 2.70
CA PRO A 117 5.76 12.91 2.82
C PRO A 117 6.69 12.09 3.72
N THR A 118 6.12 11.14 4.46
CA THR A 118 6.87 10.19 5.29
C THR A 118 7.64 9.18 4.42
N GLN A 119 8.60 8.47 5.02
CA GLN A 119 9.34 7.40 4.34
C GLN A 119 8.40 6.37 3.69
N PHE A 120 7.32 5.96 4.40
CA PHE A 120 6.39 4.97 3.87
C PHE A 120 5.55 5.52 2.70
N GLU A 121 5.16 6.79 2.74
CA GLU A 121 4.48 7.46 1.61
C GLU A 121 5.39 7.53 0.38
N VAL A 122 6.66 7.88 0.55
CA VAL A 122 7.67 7.91 -0.51
C VAL A 122 7.88 6.53 -1.14
N LEU A 123 8.01 5.49 -0.31
CA LEU A 123 8.17 4.10 -0.78
C LEU A 123 6.93 3.60 -1.51
N THR A 124 5.73 3.92 -1.01
CA THR A 124 4.46 3.57 -1.65
C THR A 124 4.33 4.25 -3.02
N ALA A 125 4.64 5.54 -3.09
CA ALA A 125 4.63 6.29 -4.34
C ALA A 125 5.63 5.75 -5.36
N ALA A 126 6.85 5.40 -4.92
CA ALA A 126 7.86 4.80 -5.77
C ALA A 126 7.42 3.43 -6.31
N ALA A 127 6.78 2.59 -5.49
CA ALA A 127 6.25 1.31 -5.93
C ALA A 127 5.16 1.48 -7.01
N PHE A 128 4.21 2.39 -6.81
CA PHE A 128 3.16 2.67 -7.78
C PHE A 128 3.73 3.19 -9.11
N LEU A 129 4.71 4.07 -9.06
CA LEU A 129 5.39 4.57 -10.25
C LEU A 129 6.21 3.47 -10.98
N LEU A 130 6.85 2.56 -10.24
CA LEU A 130 7.57 1.41 -10.79
C LEU A 130 6.62 0.46 -11.52
N PHE A 131 5.46 0.17 -10.95
CA PHE A 131 4.45 -0.67 -11.60
C PHE A 131 3.93 -0.05 -12.90
N GLN A 132 3.63 1.24 -12.90
CA GLN A 132 3.24 1.95 -14.12
C GLN A 132 4.34 1.86 -15.19
N LYS A 133 5.58 2.19 -14.84
CA LYS A 133 6.72 2.15 -15.79
C LYS A 133 6.98 0.75 -16.34
N ALA A 134 6.74 -0.28 -15.53
CA ALA A 134 6.87 -1.67 -15.96
C ALA A 134 5.69 -2.16 -16.79
N GLY A 135 4.59 -1.41 -16.86
CA GLY A 135 3.38 -1.81 -17.57
C GLY A 135 2.72 -3.05 -16.97
N VAL A 136 2.66 -3.15 -15.64
CA VAL A 136 1.94 -4.25 -14.99
C VAL A 136 0.43 -4.14 -15.30
N GLU A 137 -0.23 -5.28 -15.40
CA GLU A 137 -1.67 -5.36 -15.60
C GLU A 137 -2.41 -5.37 -14.27
N TYR A 138 -1.86 -6.09 -13.29
CA TYR A 138 -2.35 -6.16 -11.92
C TYR A 138 -1.24 -5.91 -10.92
N ALA A 139 -1.56 -5.22 -9.83
CA ALA A 139 -0.67 -5.13 -8.67
C ALA A 139 -1.39 -5.57 -7.40
N VAL A 140 -0.77 -6.47 -6.63
CA VAL A 140 -1.24 -6.90 -5.32
C VAL A 140 -0.54 -6.06 -4.26
N ILE A 141 -1.31 -5.28 -3.51
CA ILE A 141 -0.81 -4.24 -2.60
C ILE A 141 -1.10 -4.63 -1.15
N GLU A 142 -0.06 -4.85 -0.38
CA GLU A 142 -0.15 -5.04 1.07
C GLU A 142 -0.26 -3.69 1.79
N VAL A 143 -1.21 -3.58 2.71
CA VAL A 143 -1.35 -2.45 3.64
C VAL A 143 -0.22 -2.48 4.67
N GLY A 144 0.42 -1.33 4.89
CA GLY A 144 1.46 -1.21 5.91
C GLY A 144 0.89 -1.25 7.33
N LEU A 145 -0.11 -0.41 7.62
CA LEU A 145 -0.71 -0.30 8.95
C LEU A 145 -2.21 -0.03 8.90
N GLY A 146 -3.00 -0.87 9.57
CA GLY A 146 -4.45 -0.68 9.68
C GLY A 146 -5.17 -0.82 8.35
N GLY A 147 -5.40 0.27 7.64
CA GLY A 147 -6.05 0.30 6.33
C GLY A 147 -6.59 1.68 5.99
N LEU A 148 -7.55 2.20 6.75
CA LEU A 148 -8.30 3.44 6.46
C LEU A 148 -7.39 4.63 6.10
N LEU A 149 -6.34 4.86 6.88
CA LEU A 149 -5.41 5.99 6.73
C LEU A 149 -4.03 5.57 6.23
N ASP A 150 -3.89 4.32 5.77
CA ASP A 150 -2.65 3.83 5.21
C ASP A 150 -2.36 4.45 3.85
N SER A 151 -1.09 4.74 3.57
CA SER A 151 -0.69 5.37 2.31
C SER A 151 -1.08 4.58 1.07
N THR A 152 -1.25 3.26 1.20
CA THR A 152 -1.72 2.41 0.09
C THR A 152 -3.20 2.61 -0.23
N ASN A 153 -4.00 3.20 0.67
CA ASN A 153 -5.45 3.35 0.53
C ASN A 153 -5.90 4.45 -0.46
N VAL A 154 -4.99 4.91 -1.29
CA VAL A 154 -5.23 5.83 -2.42
C VAL A 154 -5.63 5.10 -3.72
N ILE A 155 -5.75 3.78 -3.67
CA ILE A 155 -6.19 2.94 -4.78
C ILE A 155 -7.70 2.63 -4.71
N VAL A 156 -8.29 2.26 -5.84
CA VAL A 156 -9.61 1.63 -5.93
C VAL A 156 -9.38 0.24 -6.51
N PRO A 157 -9.36 -0.82 -5.68
CA PRO A 157 -9.01 -2.15 -6.11
C PRO A 157 -10.16 -2.87 -6.82
N GLU A 158 -9.87 -3.94 -7.57
CA GLU A 158 -10.87 -4.87 -8.11
C GLU A 158 -11.48 -5.76 -6.99
N VAL A 159 -10.69 -6.01 -5.93
CA VAL A 159 -11.15 -6.70 -4.72
C VAL A 159 -10.34 -6.25 -3.50
N SER A 160 -11.02 -6.09 -2.38
CA SER A 160 -10.41 -5.85 -1.06
C SER A 160 -10.32 -7.17 -0.29
N VAL A 161 -9.18 -7.43 0.34
CA VAL A 161 -8.95 -8.67 1.12
C VAL A 161 -8.58 -8.30 2.56
N ILE A 162 -9.31 -8.86 3.53
CA ILE A 162 -9.04 -8.70 4.96
C ILE A 162 -8.75 -10.09 5.52
N THR A 163 -7.47 -10.43 5.72
CA THR A 163 -7.07 -11.80 6.09
C THR A 163 -7.65 -12.28 7.41
N ASN A 164 -7.47 -11.49 8.45
CA ASN A 164 -8.05 -11.69 9.78
C ASN A 164 -7.96 -10.40 10.59
N VAL A 165 -8.64 -10.36 11.72
CA VAL A 165 -8.59 -9.25 12.67
C VAL A 165 -8.38 -9.81 14.08
N THR A 166 -7.25 -9.46 14.68
CA THR A 166 -6.96 -9.73 16.09
C THR A 166 -6.38 -8.48 16.75
N PHE A 167 -6.22 -8.49 18.05
CA PHE A 167 -5.76 -7.33 18.80
C PHE A 167 -4.29 -7.03 18.53
N GLU A 168 -4.01 -6.03 17.67
CA GLU A 168 -2.67 -5.56 17.30
C GLU A 168 -2.71 -4.08 16.92
N HIS A 169 -1.63 -3.34 17.19
CA HIS A 169 -1.52 -1.90 16.87
C HIS A 169 -2.68 -1.04 17.40
N ALA A 170 -3.21 -1.40 18.55
CA ALA A 170 -4.37 -0.75 19.15
C ALA A 170 -4.16 0.75 19.37
N ASP A 171 -2.95 1.16 19.72
CA ASP A 171 -2.52 2.56 19.90
C ASP A 171 -2.73 3.45 18.68
N LYS A 172 -2.69 2.87 17.47
CA LYS A 172 -2.84 3.57 16.19
C LYS A 172 -4.17 3.31 15.47
N CYS A 173 -4.90 2.29 15.92
CA CYS A 173 -6.14 1.84 15.30
C CYS A 173 -7.34 1.92 16.26
N GLY A 174 -7.39 2.94 17.14
CA GLY A 174 -8.55 3.24 17.98
C GLY A 174 -8.63 2.49 19.30
N GLY A 175 -7.59 1.76 19.73
CA GLY A 175 -7.48 1.19 21.08
C GLY A 175 -8.30 -0.05 21.38
N THR A 176 -9.23 -0.45 20.51
CA THR A 176 -10.17 -1.56 20.69
C THR A 176 -10.20 -2.49 19.50
N LEU A 177 -10.75 -3.70 19.65
CA LEU A 177 -10.97 -4.62 18.53
C LEU A 177 -11.88 -3.98 17.46
N GLU A 178 -12.92 -3.26 17.89
CA GLU A 178 -13.81 -2.49 17.03
C GLU A 178 -13.04 -1.44 16.22
N GLY A 179 -12.17 -0.66 16.87
CA GLY A 179 -11.32 0.33 16.19
C GLY A 179 -10.40 -0.31 15.16
N ILE A 180 -9.74 -1.42 15.50
CA ILE A 180 -8.87 -2.17 14.60
C ILE A 180 -9.66 -2.71 13.40
N ALA A 181 -10.82 -3.32 13.63
CA ALA A 181 -11.69 -3.83 12.56
C ALA A 181 -12.18 -2.70 11.65
N THR A 182 -12.59 -1.56 12.21
CA THR A 182 -13.00 -0.38 11.46
C THR A 182 -11.87 0.17 10.59
N HIS A 183 -10.65 0.27 11.14
CA HIS A 183 -9.49 0.70 10.37
C HIS A 183 -9.20 -0.23 9.19
N LYS A 184 -9.26 -1.56 9.41
CA LYS A 184 -9.05 -2.54 8.33
C LYS A 184 -10.18 -2.50 7.30
N ALA A 185 -11.44 -2.41 7.74
CA ALA A 185 -12.60 -2.25 6.86
C ALA A 185 -12.55 -0.97 6.01
N GLY A 186 -11.76 0.02 6.42
CA GLY A 186 -11.55 1.26 5.67
C GLY A 186 -10.92 1.11 4.28
N ILE A 187 -10.44 -0.08 3.91
CA ILE A 187 -9.99 -0.37 2.53
C ILE A 187 -11.14 -0.77 1.60
N ILE A 188 -12.34 -1.04 2.13
CA ILE A 188 -13.52 -1.40 1.33
C ILE A 188 -13.98 -0.16 0.57
N LYS A 189 -14.17 -0.29 -0.73
CA LYS A 189 -14.60 0.79 -1.63
C LYS A 189 -16.03 0.53 -2.13
N ASP A 190 -16.70 1.60 -2.57
CA ASP A 190 -18.08 1.53 -3.04
C ASP A 190 -18.21 0.55 -4.24
N GLY A 191 -19.03 -0.48 -4.08
CA GLY A 191 -19.30 -1.50 -5.10
C GLY A 191 -18.16 -2.48 -5.39
N VAL A 192 -17.05 -2.41 -4.63
CA VAL A 192 -15.91 -3.31 -4.80
C VAL A 192 -16.06 -4.53 -3.88
N PRO A 193 -16.03 -5.76 -4.41
CA PRO A 193 -16.17 -6.96 -3.59
C PRO A 193 -15.06 -7.06 -2.53
N VAL A 194 -15.41 -7.66 -1.39
CA VAL A 194 -14.51 -7.89 -0.28
C VAL A 194 -14.49 -9.36 0.11
N VAL A 195 -13.31 -9.89 0.40
CA VAL A 195 -13.10 -11.25 0.93
C VAL A 195 -12.48 -11.13 2.30
N THR A 196 -13.04 -11.83 3.30
CA THR A 196 -12.49 -11.79 4.65
C THR A 196 -12.42 -13.17 5.28
N GLY A 197 -11.37 -13.38 6.09
CA GLY A 197 -11.24 -14.47 7.04
C GLY A 197 -11.42 -14.01 8.49
N ALA A 198 -11.99 -12.83 8.71
CA ALA A 198 -12.36 -12.36 10.04
C ALA A 198 -13.57 -13.13 10.59
N GLU A 199 -13.65 -13.24 11.91
CA GLU A 199 -14.71 -13.95 12.63
C GLU A 199 -15.28 -13.07 13.75
N GLY A 200 -16.45 -13.47 14.30
CA GLY A 200 -17.09 -12.83 15.45
C GLY A 200 -17.38 -11.35 15.24
N GLU A 201 -17.13 -10.53 16.26
CA GLU A 201 -17.37 -9.08 16.26
C GLU A 201 -16.68 -8.35 15.09
N ALA A 202 -15.47 -8.76 14.75
CA ALA A 202 -14.76 -8.15 13.63
C ALA A 202 -15.43 -8.41 12.28
N LEU A 203 -16.00 -9.61 12.08
CA LEU A 203 -16.78 -9.94 10.89
C LEU A 203 -18.06 -9.10 10.81
N GLU A 204 -18.76 -8.88 11.92
CA GLU A 204 -19.96 -8.03 11.96
C GLU A 204 -19.66 -6.59 11.52
N ILE A 205 -18.55 -6.03 11.99
CA ILE A 205 -18.10 -4.69 11.61
C ILE A 205 -17.76 -4.60 10.12
N ILE A 206 -17.02 -5.60 9.61
CA ILE A 206 -16.66 -5.68 8.19
C ILE A 206 -17.92 -5.84 7.31
N ALA A 207 -18.87 -6.69 7.72
CA ALA A 207 -20.13 -6.92 7.01
C ALA A 207 -20.99 -5.64 6.95
N LYS A 208 -21.07 -4.91 8.07
CA LYS A 208 -21.75 -3.61 8.10
C LYS A 208 -21.10 -2.61 7.13
N MET A 209 -19.78 -2.48 7.15
CA MET A 209 -19.06 -1.60 6.23
C MET A 209 -19.27 -2.02 4.77
N ALA A 210 -19.23 -3.32 4.46
CA ALA A 210 -19.50 -3.84 3.13
C ALA A 210 -20.91 -3.48 2.66
N GLN A 211 -21.91 -3.63 3.52
CA GLN A 211 -23.29 -3.23 3.23
C GLN A 211 -23.42 -1.72 2.96
N GLU A 212 -22.81 -0.88 3.79
CA GLU A 212 -22.80 0.58 3.61
C GLU A 212 -22.14 0.99 2.27
N LYS A 213 -21.11 0.26 1.86
CA LYS A 213 -20.37 0.44 0.60
C LYS A 213 -20.97 -0.30 -0.58
N LYS A 214 -22.09 -1.00 -0.41
CA LYS A 214 -22.72 -1.85 -1.45
C LYS A 214 -21.71 -2.83 -2.08
N ALA A 215 -20.79 -3.32 -1.28
CA ALA A 215 -19.77 -4.29 -1.62
C ALA A 215 -20.28 -5.70 -1.32
N ASP A 216 -20.06 -6.63 -2.24
CA ASP A 216 -20.32 -8.05 -2.00
C ASP A 216 -19.27 -8.62 -1.03
N LEU A 217 -19.72 -9.34 0.04
CA LEU A 217 -18.88 -9.96 1.06
C LEU A 217 -18.94 -11.47 0.96
#